data_361e97f3bbdd17f2fb79c470ddbed047
#
_entry.id   361e97f3bbdd17f2fb79c470ddbed047
#
_cell.length_a   1.000
_cell.length_b   1.000
_cell.length_c   1.000
_cell.angle_alpha   90.00
_cell.angle_beta   90.00
_cell.angle_gamma   90.00
#
_symmetry.space_group_name_H-M   'P 1'
#
loop_
_entity.id
_entity.type
_entity.pdbx_description
1 polymer ?
#
loop_
_entity_poly.entity_id
_entity_poly.type
_entity_poly.pdbx_seq_one_letter_code
_entity_poly.pdbx_strand_id
1 'polypeptide(L)'
;MAELTAQLVSVDRLLWKGQAKIVTAQTTEGEIGILPGHEPLLGQLKDNGVVTIQPVDDERIVAAVQGGFLSVQGDKVTILADYAIFAGEVDSAAAESGLHDEDELTKTRSEAELAAVRRASNINR
;
A
#
# COMPACT_ATOMS: atom_id res chain seq x y z
N MET A 1 23.34 3.32 8.71
CA MET A 1 22.17 4.18 8.53
C MET A 1 20.91 3.47 8.96
N ALA A 2 19.99 4.20 9.53
CA ALA A 2 18.75 3.61 10.00
C ALA A 2 17.86 3.22 8.82
N GLU A 3 17.31 2.03 8.91
CA GLU A 3 16.41 1.49 7.88
C GLU A 3 15.21 0.83 8.54
N LEU A 4 14.13 0.75 7.80
CA LEU A 4 12.95 -0.01 8.23
C LEU A 4 13.03 -1.42 7.68
N THR A 5 12.63 -2.40 8.47
CA THR A 5 12.34 -3.74 7.98
C THR A 5 10.85 -3.79 7.71
N ALA A 6 10.47 -3.84 6.44
CA ALA A 6 9.07 -3.72 6.05
C ALA A 6 8.59 -4.95 5.32
N GLN A 7 7.30 -5.27 5.48
CA GLN A 7 6.66 -6.29 4.68
C GLN A 7 5.23 -5.90 4.34
N LEU A 8 4.83 -6.23 3.14
CA LEU A 8 3.48 -6.04 2.62
C LEU A 8 2.91 -7.42 2.31
N VAL A 9 1.86 -7.80 3.03
CA VAL A 9 1.26 -9.13 2.94
C VAL A 9 -0.23 -8.98 2.71
N SER A 10 -0.77 -9.80 1.83
CA SER A 10 -2.23 -9.95 1.73
C SER A 10 -2.59 -11.36 2.19
N VAL A 11 -3.89 -11.64 2.25
CA VAL A 11 -4.38 -12.97 2.63
C VAL A 11 -3.81 -14.06 1.71
N ASP A 12 -3.60 -13.72 0.43
CA ASP A 12 -3.20 -14.68 -0.59
C ASP A 12 -1.69 -14.81 -0.78
N ARG A 13 -0.92 -13.78 -0.46
CA ARG A 13 0.51 -13.82 -0.79
C ARG A 13 1.33 -12.78 -0.01
N LEU A 14 2.62 -13.04 0.07
CA LEU A 14 3.59 -12.02 0.48
C LEU A 14 3.97 -11.24 -0.77
N LEU A 15 3.61 -9.95 -0.82
CA LEU A 15 3.92 -9.10 -1.96
C LEU A 15 5.37 -8.62 -1.92
N TRP A 16 5.82 -8.16 -0.75
CA TRP A 16 7.17 -7.62 -0.63
C TRP A 16 7.67 -7.71 0.80
N LYS A 17 8.97 -7.94 0.95
CA LYS A 17 9.65 -7.92 2.24
C LYS A 17 11.09 -7.48 2.02
N GLY A 18 11.56 -6.55 2.84
CA GLY A 18 12.93 -6.08 2.72
C GLY A 18 13.20 -4.85 3.56
N GLN A 19 14.33 -4.20 3.27
CA GLN A 19 14.73 -2.97 3.93
C GLN A 19 14.23 -1.78 3.14
N ALA A 20 13.67 -0.81 3.84
CA ALA A 20 13.08 0.38 3.23
C ALA A 20 13.56 1.64 3.91
N LYS A 21 13.58 2.74 3.16
CA LYS A 21 13.90 4.08 3.68
C LYS A 21 12.66 4.74 4.26
N ILE A 22 11.52 4.56 3.61
CA ILE A 22 10.24 5.12 4.04
C ILE A 22 9.11 4.24 3.53
N VAL A 23 8.06 4.13 4.33
CA VAL A 23 6.80 3.48 3.95
C VAL A 23 5.70 4.50 4.13
N THR A 24 4.87 4.68 3.11
CA THR A 24 3.71 5.56 3.17
C THR A 24 2.45 4.73 3.01
N ALA A 25 1.48 4.94 3.87
CA ALA A 25 0.23 4.18 3.82
C ALA A 25 -0.96 5.10 4.05
N GLN A 26 -2.05 4.83 3.36
CA GLN A 26 -3.30 5.55 3.57
C GLN A 26 -4.15 4.80 4.56
N THR A 27 -4.42 5.44 5.69
CA THR A 27 -5.23 4.86 6.77
C THR A 27 -6.58 5.57 6.84
N THR A 28 -7.47 5.04 7.65
CA THR A 28 -8.78 5.66 7.89
C THR A 28 -8.65 7.05 8.51
N GLU A 29 -7.50 7.39 9.09
CA GLU A 29 -7.24 8.70 9.69
C GLU A 29 -6.36 9.58 8.82
N GLY A 30 -6.06 9.15 7.61
CA GLY A 30 -5.26 9.90 6.65
C GLY A 30 -4.00 9.16 6.22
N GLU A 31 -3.23 9.80 5.37
CA GLU A 31 -1.98 9.23 4.89
C GLU A 31 -0.86 9.50 5.90
N ILE A 32 -0.09 8.45 6.20
CA ILE A 32 1.05 8.54 7.12
C ILE A 32 2.32 8.10 6.42
N GLY A 33 3.42 8.82 6.70
CA GLY A 33 4.76 8.42 6.28
C GLY A 33 5.52 7.87 7.47
N ILE A 34 6.12 6.69 7.32
CA ILE A 34 6.85 6.02 8.37
C ILE A 34 8.32 6.00 8.02
N LEU A 35 9.11 6.67 8.85
CA LEU A 35 10.56 6.73 8.77
C LEU A 35 11.17 5.91 9.91
N PRO A 36 12.45 5.53 9.80
CA PRO A 36 13.13 4.87 10.93
C PRO A 36 13.01 5.72 12.19
N GLY A 37 12.75 5.07 13.32
CA GLY A 37 12.55 5.76 14.60
C GLY A 37 11.11 6.20 14.86
N HIS A 38 10.18 5.83 13.99
CA HIS A 38 8.77 6.15 14.19
C HIS A 38 8.22 5.52 15.47
N GLU A 39 7.34 6.24 16.15
CA GLU A 39 6.67 5.71 17.33
C GLU A 39 5.85 4.46 17.00
N PRO A 40 5.67 3.54 17.96
CA PRO A 40 4.80 2.40 17.75
C PRO A 40 3.39 2.85 17.34
N LEU A 41 2.81 2.15 16.38
CA LEU A 41 1.52 2.52 15.82
C LEU A 41 0.77 1.28 15.35
N LEU A 42 -0.53 1.29 15.55
CA LEU A 42 -1.42 0.33 14.92
C LEU A 42 -2.54 1.12 14.25
N GLY A 43 -2.61 1.03 12.93
CA GLY A 43 -3.59 1.77 12.15
C GLY A 43 -4.42 0.86 11.27
N GLN A 44 -5.61 1.34 10.90
CA GLN A 44 -6.49 0.63 9.98
C GLN A 44 -6.31 1.21 8.58
N LEU A 45 -6.09 0.34 7.59
CA LEU A 45 -5.94 0.75 6.20
C LEU A 45 -7.28 1.12 5.60
N LYS A 46 -7.26 2.10 4.68
CA LYS A 46 -8.46 2.45 3.93
C LYS A 46 -8.86 1.33 2.98
N ASP A 47 -10.16 1.24 2.68
CA ASP A 47 -10.67 0.25 1.74
C ASP A 47 -10.30 0.56 0.29
N ASN A 48 -9.96 1.81 0.00
CA ASN A 48 -9.52 2.24 -1.33
C ASN A 48 -8.16 2.92 -1.26
N GLY A 49 -7.25 2.33 -0.50
CA GLY A 49 -5.97 2.95 -0.17
C GLY A 49 -4.82 2.57 -1.07
N VAL A 50 -3.75 3.33 -0.92
CA VAL A 50 -2.49 3.11 -1.63
C VAL A 50 -1.37 3.04 -0.61
N VAL A 51 -0.45 2.10 -0.82
CA VAL A 51 0.77 1.95 -0.04
C VAL A 51 1.95 2.19 -0.95
N THR A 52 2.92 2.96 -0.47
CA THR A 52 4.16 3.22 -1.20
C THR A 52 5.32 2.80 -0.32
N ILE A 53 6.27 2.05 -0.89
CA ILE A 53 7.47 1.62 -0.20
C ILE A 53 8.66 2.06 -1.02
N GLN A 54 9.61 2.74 -0.38
CA GLN A 54 10.88 3.07 -1.01
C GLN A 54 11.94 2.11 -0.47
N PRO A 55 12.28 1.05 -1.24
CA PRO A 55 13.36 0.14 -0.84
C PRO A 55 14.69 0.87 -0.80
N VAL A 56 15.63 0.33 -0.01
CA VAL A 56 16.95 0.93 0.12
C VAL A 56 17.72 0.88 -1.20
N ASP A 57 17.64 -0.25 -1.90
CA ASP A 57 18.45 -0.51 -3.09
C ASP A 57 17.65 -0.80 -4.35
N ASP A 58 16.40 -0.34 -4.41
CA ASP A 58 15.54 -0.66 -5.55
C ASP A 58 14.58 0.48 -5.83
N GLU A 59 13.82 0.35 -6.89
CA GLU A 59 12.83 1.34 -7.30
C GLU A 59 11.64 1.35 -6.35
N ARG A 60 10.99 2.49 -6.26
CA ARG A 60 9.80 2.70 -5.46
C ARG A 60 8.69 1.72 -5.85
N ILE A 61 8.05 1.15 -4.84
CA ILE A 61 6.96 0.21 -5.02
C ILE A 61 5.66 0.89 -4.66
N VAL A 62 4.65 0.77 -5.52
CA VAL A 62 3.31 1.29 -5.27
C VAL A 62 2.32 0.13 -5.36
N ALA A 63 1.46 0.01 -4.37
CA ALA A 63 0.46 -1.05 -4.33
C ALA A 63 -0.89 -0.49 -3.93
N ALA A 64 -1.95 -1.05 -4.51
CA ALA A 64 -3.31 -0.81 -4.07
C ALA A 64 -3.63 -1.77 -2.93
N VAL A 65 -4.32 -1.29 -1.91
CA VAL A 65 -4.76 -2.11 -0.78
C VAL A 65 -6.24 -1.90 -0.53
N GLN A 66 -6.91 -2.94 -0.05
CA GLN A 66 -8.30 -2.86 0.36
C GLN A 66 -8.39 -3.44 1.77
N GLY A 67 -8.51 -2.54 2.76
CA GLY A 67 -8.67 -2.93 4.15
C GLY A 67 -7.42 -3.55 4.78
N GLY A 68 -7.51 -3.86 6.05
CA GLY A 68 -6.43 -4.47 6.81
C GLY A 68 -5.81 -3.51 7.81
N PHE A 69 -4.59 -3.82 8.21
CA PHE A 69 -3.92 -3.09 9.28
C PHE A 69 -2.47 -2.78 8.94
N LEU A 70 -2.01 -1.68 9.54
CA LEU A 70 -0.63 -1.25 9.54
C LEU A 70 -0.10 -1.34 10.97
N SER A 71 1.03 -2.02 11.16
CA SER A 71 1.67 -2.13 12.47
C SER A 71 3.10 -1.63 12.40
N VAL A 72 3.46 -0.75 13.32
CA VAL A 72 4.82 -0.24 13.45
C VAL A 72 5.31 -0.54 14.85
N GLN A 73 6.42 -1.28 14.96
CA GLN A 73 7.08 -1.57 16.24
C GLN A 73 8.58 -1.50 16.04
N GLY A 74 9.23 -0.55 16.74
CA GLY A 74 10.63 -0.28 16.50
C GLY A 74 10.80 0.12 15.05
N ASP A 75 11.77 -0.46 14.37
CA ASP A 75 11.98 -0.19 12.94
C ASP A 75 11.34 -1.28 12.06
N LYS A 76 10.34 -1.97 12.58
CA LYS A 76 9.62 -3.01 11.83
C LYS A 76 8.23 -2.53 11.46
N VAL A 77 7.93 -2.55 10.16
CA VAL A 77 6.64 -2.14 9.60
C VAL A 77 5.99 -3.34 8.94
N THR A 78 4.78 -3.67 9.37
CA THR A 78 4.00 -4.75 8.77
C THR A 78 2.70 -4.19 8.24
N ILE A 79 2.44 -4.41 6.96
CA ILE A 79 1.17 -4.06 6.34
C ILE A 79 0.49 -5.37 5.97
N LEU A 80 -0.62 -5.65 6.64
CA LEU A 80 -1.42 -6.85 6.41
C LEU A 80 -2.75 -6.40 5.82
N ALA A 81 -2.88 -6.56 4.52
CA ALA A 81 -4.05 -6.11 3.77
C ALA A 81 -5.00 -7.28 3.49
N ASP A 82 -6.30 -6.99 3.45
CA ASP A 82 -7.28 -7.99 3.03
C ASP A 82 -7.09 -8.32 1.55
N TYR A 83 -6.76 -7.30 0.76
CA TYR A 83 -6.42 -7.44 -0.67
C TYR A 83 -5.31 -6.45 -1.00
N ALA A 84 -4.33 -6.88 -1.79
CA ALA A 84 -3.28 -6.00 -2.26
C ALA A 84 -2.78 -6.45 -3.63
N ILE A 85 -2.42 -5.48 -4.47
CA ILE A 85 -1.88 -5.72 -5.80
C ILE A 85 -0.89 -4.62 -6.14
N PHE A 86 0.22 -4.97 -6.79
CA PHE A 86 1.17 -3.96 -7.28
C PHE A 86 0.53 -3.12 -8.39
N ALA A 87 0.84 -1.83 -8.43
CA ALA A 87 0.33 -0.94 -9.47
C ALA A 87 0.63 -1.47 -10.87
N GLY A 88 1.81 -2.06 -11.07
CA GLY A 88 2.20 -2.63 -12.36
C GLY A 88 1.43 -3.86 -12.78
N GLU A 89 0.71 -4.50 -11.85
CA GLU A 89 -0.12 -5.66 -12.14
C GLU A 89 -1.58 -5.31 -12.41
N VAL A 90 -1.97 -4.04 -12.23
CA VAL A 90 -3.36 -3.62 -12.36
C VAL A 90 -3.77 -3.62 -13.84
N ASP A 91 -4.92 -4.24 -14.13
CA ASP A 91 -5.59 -4.13 -15.41
C ASP A 91 -6.49 -2.89 -15.34
N SER A 92 -6.03 -1.78 -15.92
CA SER A 92 -6.74 -0.50 -15.82
C SER A 92 -8.12 -0.53 -16.47
N ALA A 93 -8.28 -1.26 -17.56
CA ALA A 93 -9.58 -1.36 -18.21
C ALA A 93 -10.59 -2.10 -17.33
N ALA A 94 -10.16 -3.20 -16.70
CA ALA A 94 -11.01 -3.94 -15.78
C ALA A 94 -11.34 -3.10 -14.54
N ALA A 95 -10.35 -2.35 -14.02
CA ALA A 95 -10.55 -1.48 -12.86
C ALA A 95 -11.54 -0.36 -13.18
N GLU A 96 -11.46 0.23 -14.36
CA GLU A 96 -12.43 1.27 -14.77
C GLU A 96 -13.85 0.71 -14.86
N SER A 97 -14.01 -0.49 -15.39
CA SER A 97 -15.30 -1.15 -15.40
C SER A 97 -15.82 -1.42 -13.99
N GLY A 98 -14.93 -1.78 -13.08
CA GLY A 98 -15.29 -2.06 -11.69
C GLY A 98 -15.81 -0.85 -10.93
N LEU A 99 -15.48 0.37 -11.37
CA LEU A 99 -16.02 1.58 -10.74
C LEU A 99 -17.53 1.68 -10.84
N HIS A 100 -18.12 1.02 -11.82
CA HIS A 100 -19.56 1.05 -12.06
C HIS A 100 -20.26 -0.20 -11.54
N ASP A 101 -19.54 -1.06 -10.82
CA ASP A 101 -20.10 -2.28 -10.24
C ASP A 101 -21.00 -1.94 -9.05
N GLU A 102 -22.08 -2.70 -8.91
CA GLU A 102 -23.00 -2.52 -7.78
C GLU A 102 -22.42 -3.05 -6.47
N ASP A 103 -21.44 -3.96 -6.56
CA ASP A 103 -20.77 -4.50 -5.39
C ASP A 103 -19.76 -3.47 -4.84
N GLU A 104 -19.99 -3.02 -3.61
CA GLU A 104 -19.14 -2.02 -2.97
C GLU A 104 -17.68 -2.47 -2.84
N LEU A 105 -17.44 -3.74 -2.57
CA LEU A 105 -16.05 -4.23 -2.45
C LEU A 105 -15.33 -4.17 -3.79
N THR A 106 -16.00 -4.51 -4.89
CA THR A 106 -15.42 -4.40 -6.22
C THR A 106 -15.15 -2.94 -6.57
N LYS A 107 -16.09 -2.07 -6.25
CA LYS A 107 -15.96 -0.65 -6.53
C LYS A 107 -14.80 -0.03 -5.77
N THR A 108 -14.70 -0.26 -4.46
CA THR A 108 -13.59 0.29 -3.64
C THR A 108 -12.25 -0.28 -4.05
N ARG A 109 -12.19 -1.56 -4.42
CA ARG A 109 -10.97 -2.16 -4.93
C ARG A 109 -10.52 -1.49 -6.22
N SER A 110 -11.45 -1.24 -7.13
CA SER A 110 -11.15 -0.55 -8.40
C SER A 110 -10.66 0.86 -8.16
N GLU A 111 -11.24 1.58 -7.21
CA GLU A 111 -10.77 2.91 -6.81
C GLU A 111 -9.32 2.86 -6.32
N ALA A 112 -8.99 1.89 -5.47
CA ALA A 112 -7.63 1.72 -4.97
C ALA A 112 -6.66 1.40 -6.10
N GLU A 113 -7.04 0.50 -6.99
CA GLU A 113 -6.20 0.09 -8.12
C GLU A 113 -5.89 1.26 -9.04
N LEU A 114 -6.89 2.05 -9.40
CA LEU A 114 -6.67 3.21 -10.26
C LEU A 114 -5.87 4.30 -9.55
N ALA A 115 -6.08 4.49 -8.25
CA ALA A 115 -5.28 5.43 -7.47
C ALA A 115 -3.82 5.01 -7.43
N ALA A 116 -3.54 3.72 -7.29
CA ALA A 116 -2.18 3.20 -7.29
C ALA A 116 -1.50 3.40 -8.64
N VAL A 117 -2.22 3.17 -9.74
CA VAL A 117 -1.69 3.40 -11.09
C VAL A 117 -1.34 4.88 -11.28
N ARG A 118 -2.21 5.79 -10.83
CA ARG A 118 -1.93 7.22 -10.90
C ARG A 118 -0.71 7.60 -10.07
N ARG A 119 -0.60 7.06 -8.85
CA ARG A 119 0.54 7.32 -7.97
C ARG A 119 1.84 6.84 -8.62
N ALA A 120 1.82 5.66 -9.20
CA ALA A 120 2.99 5.09 -9.88
C ALA A 120 3.39 5.91 -11.10
N SER A 121 2.42 6.45 -11.85
CA SER A 121 2.70 7.30 -13.03
C SER A 121 3.38 8.60 -12.67
N ASN A 122 3.25 9.06 -11.43
CA ASN A 122 3.81 10.33 -10.97
C ASN A 122 5.16 10.17 -10.28
N ILE A 123 5.75 8.99 -10.38
CA ILE A 123 6.96 8.64 -9.62
C ILE A 123 8.16 9.52 -9.99
N ASN A 124 8.20 10.04 -11.20
CA ASN A 124 9.32 10.81 -11.72
C ASN A 124 9.09 12.34 -11.63
N ARG A 125 8.14 12.74 -10.84
CA ARG A 125 7.77 14.15 -10.74
C ARG A 125 8.30 14.83 -9.50
#